data_8aca1aba5294f5214819be11bdcf8dc0
#
_entry.id   8aca1aba5294f5214819be11bdcf8dc0
#
_cell.length_a   1.000
_cell.length_b   1.000
_cell.length_c   1.000
_cell.angle_alpha   90.00
_cell.angle_beta   90.00
_cell.angle_gamma   90.00
#
_symmetry.space_group_name_H-M   'P 1'
#
loop_
_entity.id
_entity.type
_entity.pdbx_description
1 polymer ?
#
loop_
_entity_poly.entity_id
_entity_poly.type
_entity_poly.pdbx_seq_one_letter_code
_entity_poly.pdbx_strand_id
1 'polypeptide(L)'
;MRELGYECLGEFGIPGRRYFRKGGDERTHQVHVFDAGDRENIARHLALCDYLRSHEDARDEYAALKRSLARRFPYDIEGYCDGKDRFVRALEARALACYDDAWDRLYLAARRVQRPLEVSPLVEAGSVAAALLTEAGNVYVGVCIDTACSLGMCAERSAIAAMVTAGESRIRRIVAVMPDGRAGMSCGACRELMMQLDPAAREVEVLLDYESRRTARLGELVPGWWADARMAPGA
;
A
#
# COMPACT_ATOMS: atom_id res chain seq x y z
N MET A 1 18.87 9.27 -12.98
CA MET A 1 17.80 10.29 -13.12
C MET A 1 18.13 11.28 -14.25
N ARG A 2 19.32 11.88 -14.32
CA ARG A 2 19.69 12.81 -15.44
C ARG A 2 19.63 12.13 -16.80
N GLU A 3 20.14 10.93 -16.95
CA GLU A 3 20.09 10.13 -18.19
C GLU A 3 18.65 9.82 -18.65
N LEU A 4 17.69 9.84 -17.74
CA LEU A 4 16.27 9.69 -18.02
C LEU A 4 15.56 11.02 -18.29
N GLY A 5 16.31 12.14 -18.40
CA GLY A 5 15.80 13.48 -18.67
C GLY A 5 15.15 14.17 -17.48
N TYR A 6 15.50 13.79 -16.23
CA TYR A 6 15.04 14.48 -15.03
C TYR A 6 16.02 15.54 -14.57
N GLU A 7 15.51 16.72 -14.24
CA GLU A 7 16.22 17.81 -13.56
C GLU A 7 16.09 17.62 -12.04
N CYS A 8 17.21 17.72 -11.30
CA CYS A 8 17.23 17.68 -9.84
C CYS A 8 17.14 19.12 -9.29
N LEU A 9 16.14 19.40 -8.46
CA LEU A 9 15.91 20.70 -7.81
C LEU A 9 16.26 20.69 -6.31
N GLY A 10 17.04 19.71 -5.85
CA GLY A 10 17.42 19.60 -4.44
C GLY A 10 16.21 19.33 -3.55
N GLU A 11 16.18 19.96 -2.40
CA GLU A 11 15.12 19.78 -1.38
C GLU A 11 13.80 20.47 -1.77
N PHE A 12 13.88 21.55 -2.53
CA PHE A 12 12.73 22.31 -3.03
C PHE A 12 11.63 22.56 -1.97
N GLY A 13 12.06 23.09 -0.82
CA GLY A 13 11.18 23.52 0.28
C GLY A 13 10.75 22.43 1.29
N ILE A 14 11.20 21.18 1.14
CA ILE A 14 11.01 20.14 2.15
C ILE A 14 12.39 19.61 2.56
N PRO A 15 12.84 19.85 3.81
CA PRO A 15 14.14 19.37 4.28
C PRO A 15 14.32 17.87 4.10
N GLY A 16 15.48 17.43 3.66
CA GLY A 16 15.81 16.02 3.44
C GLY A 16 15.27 15.40 2.14
N ARG A 17 14.34 16.08 1.45
CA ARG A 17 13.79 15.59 0.19
C ARG A 17 14.80 15.76 -0.97
N ARG A 18 14.74 14.83 -1.95
CA ARG A 18 15.29 15.01 -3.30
C ARG A 18 14.13 15.11 -4.29
N TYR A 19 13.95 16.30 -4.88
CA TYR A 19 12.88 16.55 -5.82
C TYR A 19 13.41 16.55 -7.25
N PHE A 20 12.74 15.84 -8.12
CA PHE A 20 13.06 15.77 -9.55
C PHE A 20 11.84 16.10 -10.38
N ARG A 21 12.04 16.81 -11.49
CA ARG A 21 11.00 17.07 -12.48
C ARG A 21 11.47 16.70 -13.88
N LYS A 22 10.53 16.43 -14.77
CA LYS A 22 10.78 16.20 -16.19
C LYS A 22 9.79 17.00 -17.04
N GLY A 23 10.23 17.49 -18.22
CA GLY A 23 9.41 18.22 -19.18
C GLY A 23 9.52 19.75 -19.09
N GLY A 24 10.45 20.31 -18.31
CA GLY A 24 10.63 21.76 -18.21
C GLY A 24 9.35 22.48 -17.79
N ASP A 25 8.89 23.43 -18.60
CA ASP A 25 7.67 24.21 -18.35
C ASP A 25 6.39 23.36 -18.63
N GLU A 26 6.45 22.41 -19.54
CA GLU A 26 5.41 21.41 -19.78
C GLU A 26 5.65 20.14 -18.92
N ARG A 27 5.57 20.29 -17.61
CA ARG A 27 5.89 19.25 -16.65
C ARG A 27 5.06 17.98 -16.87
N THR A 28 5.74 16.88 -17.18
CA THR A 28 5.11 15.55 -17.36
C THR A 28 5.20 14.69 -16.12
N HIS A 29 6.32 14.77 -15.36
CA HIS A 29 6.57 13.92 -14.20
C HIS A 29 7.22 14.70 -13.07
N GLN A 30 6.87 14.34 -11.85
CA GLN A 30 7.49 14.79 -10.61
C GLN A 30 7.84 13.58 -9.77
N VAL A 31 9.07 13.53 -9.22
CA VAL A 31 9.52 12.44 -8.35
C VAL A 31 10.04 13.05 -7.06
N HIS A 32 9.48 12.56 -5.95
CA HIS A 32 9.90 12.91 -4.60
C HIS A 32 10.63 11.70 -4.01
N VAL A 33 11.85 11.90 -3.57
CA VAL A 33 12.67 10.87 -2.92
C VAL A 33 12.97 11.34 -1.51
N PHE A 34 12.71 10.49 -0.54
CA PHE A 34 12.97 10.72 0.88
C PHE A 34 13.92 9.65 1.42
N ASP A 35 14.65 9.97 2.48
CA ASP A 35 15.32 8.95 3.28
C ASP A 35 14.29 7.98 3.87
N ALA A 36 14.63 6.70 3.94
CA ALA A 36 13.71 5.67 4.47
C ALA A 36 13.33 5.90 5.95
N GLY A 37 14.17 6.63 6.70
CA GLY A 37 13.91 7.03 8.08
C GLY A 37 12.99 8.26 8.22
N ASP A 38 12.75 9.01 7.13
CA ASP A 38 11.85 10.17 7.14
C ASP A 38 10.38 9.73 7.04
N ARG A 39 9.93 9.03 8.09
CA ARG A 39 8.59 8.43 8.15
C ARG A 39 7.48 9.48 8.08
N GLU A 40 7.70 10.65 8.64
CA GLU A 40 6.69 11.73 8.67
C GLU A 40 6.38 12.24 7.25
N ASN A 41 7.40 12.64 6.50
CA ASN A 41 7.20 13.12 5.13
C ASN A 41 6.70 12.02 4.20
N ILE A 42 7.18 10.78 4.35
CA ILE A 42 6.70 9.63 3.57
C ILE A 42 5.22 9.39 3.87
N ALA A 43 4.83 9.28 5.15
CA ALA A 43 3.44 9.05 5.56
C ALA A 43 2.53 10.17 5.02
N ARG A 44 2.91 11.43 5.17
CA ARG A 44 2.15 12.59 4.68
C ARG A 44 1.86 12.52 3.18
N HIS A 45 2.88 12.19 2.38
CA HIS A 45 2.72 12.10 0.92
C HIS A 45 1.88 10.90 0.49
N LEU A 46 2.09 9.75 1.13
CA LEU A 46 1.33 8.54 0.83
C LEU A 46 -0.12 8.67 1.29
N ALA A 47 -0.34 9.16 2.51
CA ALA A 47 -1.67 9.38 3.06
C ALA A 47 -2.54 10.26 2.16
N LEU A 48 -2.00 11.42 1.71
CA LEU A 48 -2.72 12.33 0.82
C LEU A 48 -3.09 11.64 -0.51
N CYS A 49 -2.15 10.91 -1.11
CA CYS A 49 -2.41 10.20 -2.36
C CYS A 49 -3.51 9.14 -2.21
N ASP A 50 -3.49 8.39 -1.11
CA ASP A 50 -4.46 7.32 -0.87
C ASP A 50 -5.83 7.86 -0.50
N TYR A 51 -5.86 8.91 0.32
CA TYR A 51 -7.08 9.60 0.69
C TYR A 51 -7.82 10.12 -0.56
N LEU A 52 -7.12 10.78 -1.48
CA LEU A 52 -7.70 11.28 -2.73
C LEU A 52 -8.15 10.17 -3.70
N ARG A 53 -7.57 8.98 -3.61
CA ARG A 53 -7.99 7.81 -4.41
C ARG A 53 -9.27 7.18 -3.88
N SER A 54 -9.47 7.21 -2.57
CA SER A 54 -10.59 6.56 -1.89
C SER A 54 -11.77 7.51 -1.57
N HIS A 55 -11.57 8.84 -1.65
CA HIS A 55 -12.58 9.87 -1.34
C HIS A 55 -12.82 10.75 -2.56
N GLU A 56 -13.82 10.39 -3.36
CA GLU A 56 -14.14 11.09 -4.61
C GLU A 56 -14.49 12.56 -4.40
N ASP A 57 -15.29 12.87 -3.38
CA ASP A 57 -15.67 14.24 -3.05
C ASP A 57 -14.45 15.13 -2.77
N ALA A 58 -13.52 14.65 -1.95
CA ALA A 58 -12.30 15.38 -1.63
C ALA A 58 -11.38 15.55 -2.85
N ARG A 59 -11.31 14.53 -3.70
CA ARG A 59 -10.58 14.59 -4.98
C ARG A 59 -11.16 15.65 -5.90
N ASP A 60 -12.48 15.68 -6.06
CA ASP A 60 -13.18 16.56 -6.97
C ASP A 60 -13.14 18.02 -6.48
N GLU A 61 -13.28 18.24 -5.16
CA GLU A 61 -13.08 19.53 -4.51
C GLU A 61 -11.67 20.07 -4.75
N TYR A 62 -10.65 19.23 -4.53
CA TYR A 62 -9.26 19.61 -4.79
C TYR A 62 -9.00 19.90 -6.28
N ALA A 63 -9.55 19.10 -7.17
CA ALA A 63 -9.44 19.33 -8.60
C ALA A 63 -10.12 20.65 -9.04
N ALA A 64 -11.30 20.97 -8.48
CA ALA A 64 -11.99 22.23 -8.74
C ALA A 64 -11.17 23.45 -8.27
N LEU A 65 -10.62 23.37 -7.05
CA LEU A 65 -9.75 24.43 -6.52
C LEU A 65 -8.53 24.65 -7.43
N LYS A 66 -7.85 23.58 -7.83
CA LYS A 66 -6.69 23.66 -8.73
C LYS A 66 -7.03 24.32 -10.06
N ARG A 67 -8.16 23.95 -10.65
CA ARG A 67 -8.63 24.57 -11.92
C ARG A 67 -8.93 26.05 -11.75
N SER A 68 -9.55 26.44 -10.65
CA SER A 68 -9.85 27.83 -10.32
C SER A 68 -8.56 28.66 -10.15
N LEU A 69 -7.62 28.15 -9.38
CA LEU A 69 -6.33 28.84 -9.14
C LEU A 69 -5.47 28.92 -10.40
N ALA A 70 -5.45 27.88 -11.24
CA ALA A 70 -4.73 27.91 -12.50
C ALA A 70 -5.26 28.99 -13.48
N ARG A 71 -6.57 29.26 -13.47
CA ARG A 71 -7.16 30.37 -14.24
C ARG A 71 -6.83 31.73 -13.65
N ARG A 72 -6.79 31.83 -12.31
CA ARG A 72 -6.52 33.07 -11.60
C ARG A 72 -5.05 33.49 -11.65
N PHE A 73 -4.15 32.53 -11.62
CA PHE A 73 -2.69 32.69 -11.53
C PHE A 73 -1.96 31.93 -12.66
N PRO A 74 -2.23 32.24 -13.96
CA PRO A 74 -1.71 31.43 -15.07
C PRO A 74 -0.17 31.46 -15.19
N TYR A 75 0.47 32.53 -14.71
CA TYR A 75 1.94 32.73 -14.76
C TYR A 75 2.56 33.03 -13.39
N ASP A 76 1.74 33.10 -12.34
CA ASP A 76 2.16 33.32 -10.96
C ASP A 76 2.11 32.03 -10.16
N ILE A 77 3.25 31.35 -10.09
CA ILE A 77 3.36 30.06 -9.37
C ILE A 77 3.26 30.26 -7.86
N GLU A 78 3.70 31.39 -7.31
CA GLU A 78 3.63 31.68 -5.88
C GLU A 78 2.17 31.90 -5.48
N GLY A 79 1.45 32.79 -6.16
CA GLY A 79 0.03 33.01 -5.92
C GLY A 79 -0.82 31.72 -6.11
N TYR A 80 -0.45 30.87 -7.08
CA TYR A 80 -1.09 29.55 -7.22
C TYR A 80 -0.82 28.64 -6.02
N CYS A 81 0.41 28.59 -5.52
CA CYS A 81 0.78 27.75 -4.38
C CYS A 81 0.14 28.25 -3.09
N ASP A 82 0.18 29.54 -2.82
CA ASP A 82 -0.41 30.17 -1.65
C ASP A 82 -1.94 29.98 -1.62
N GLY A 83 -2.59 30.12 -2.78
CA GLY A 83 -4.03 29.96 -2.90
C GLY A 83 -4.55 28.57 -2.52
N LYS A 84 -3.72 27.53 -2.65
CA LYS A 84 -4.09 26.16 -2.26
C LYS A 84 -3.56 25.74 -0.87
N ASP A 85 -2.59 26.45 -0.28
CA ASP A 85 -1.86 25.99 0.91
C ASP A 85 -2.79 25.61 2.08
N ARG A 86 -3.71 26.49 2.45
CA ARG A 86 -4.67 26.23 3.53
C ARG A 86 -5.52 24.99 3.26
N PHE A 87 -5.99 24.83 2.03
CA PHE A 87 -6.80 23.67 1.64
C PHE A 87 -6.00 22.38 1.71
N VAL A 88 -4.78 22.41 1.16
CA VAL A 88 -3.88 21.24 1.15
C VAL A 88 -3.53 20.80 2.57
N ARG A 89 -3.20 21.74 3.48
CA ARG A 89 -2.94 21.42 4.89
C ARG A 89 -4.13 20.78 5.59
N ALA A 90 -5.34 21.31 5.35
CA ALA A 90 -6.55 20.71 5.92
C ALA A 90 -6.82 19.31 5.36
N LEU A 91 -6.55 19.11 4.07
CA LEU A 91 -6.69 17.83 3.40
C LEU A 91 -5.63 16.82 3.87
N GLU A 92 -4.38 17.25 4.05
CA GLU A 92 -3.29 16.43 4.61
C GLU A 92 -3.61 15.99 6.05
N ALA A 93 -4.13 16.88 6.89
CA ALA A 93 -4.53 16.54 8.26
C ALA A 93 -5.64 15.47 8.29
N ARG A 94 -6.65 15.61 7.42
CA ARG A 94 -7.72 14.60 7.26
C ARG A 94 -7.14 13.26 6.76
N ALA A 95 -6.26 13.32 5.77
CA ALA A 95 -5.63 12.15 5.21
C ALA A 95 -4.76 11.42 6.24
N LEU A 96 -3.97 12.15 7.03
CA LEU A 96 -3.13 11.58 8.08
C LEU A 96 -3.98 10.94 9.20
N ALA A 97 -5.07 11.58 9.60
CA ALA A 97 -5.98 11.01 10.60
C ALA A 97 -6.55 9.65 10.15
N CYS A 98 -6.81 9.49 8.85
CA CYS A 98 -7.24 8.21 8.28
C CYS A 98 -6.08 7.22 8.06
N TYR A 99 -4.85 7.71 7.96
CA TYR A 99 -3.67 6.90 7.61
C TYR A 99 -2.90 6.35 8.83
N ASP A 100 -3.19 6.86 10.03
CA ASP A 100 -2.45 6.52 11.26
C ASP A 100 -2.76 5.10 11.79
N ASP A 101 -3.69 4.38 11.17
CA ASP A 101 -3.93 2.97 11.41
C ASP A 101 -3.08 2.10 10.46
N ALA A 102 -2.31 1.17 11.05
CA ALA A 102 -1.54 0.20 10.28
C ALA A 102 -2.42 -0.67 9.35
N TRP A 103 -3.70 -0.85 9.67
CA TRP A 103 -4.66 -1.53 8.83
C TRP A 103 -5.05 -0.72 7.59
N ASP A 104 -5.20 0.62 7.72
CA ASP A 104 -5.43 1.51 6.58
C ASP A 104 -4.27 1.44 5.61
N ARG A 105 -3.04 1.50 6.14
CA ARG A 105 -1.82 1.38 5.34
C ARG A 105 -1.79 0.07 4.55
N LEU A 106 -2.11 -1.05 5.18
CA LEU A 106 -2.12 -2.37 4.54
C LEU A 106 -3.26 -2.50 3.53
N TYR A 107 -4.48 -2.14 3.92
CA TYR A 107 -5.64 -2.22 3.05
C TYR A 107 -5.43 -1.39 1.78
N LEU A 108 -4.99 -0.13 1.93
CA LEU A 108 -4.73 0.75 0.79
C LEU A 108 -3.56 0.27 -0.07
N ALA A 109 -2.52 -0.34 0.53
CA ALA A 109 -1.43 -0.95 -0.23
C ALA A 109 -1.92 -2.11 -1.11
N ALA A 110 -2.79 -2.97 -0.59
CA ALA A 110 -3.44 -4.04 -1.37
C ALA A 110 -4.33 -3.45 -2.48
N ARG A 111 -5.16 -2.46 -2.16
CA ARG A 111 -6.05 -1.80 -3.14
C ARG A 111 -5.30 -1.16 -4.31
N ARG A 112 -4.10 -0.62 -4.08
CA ARG A 112 -3.28 -0.01 -5.14
C ARG A 112 -2.85 -0.99 -6.23
N VAL A 113 -2.57 -2.23 -5.86
CA VAL A 113 -2.13 -3.27 -6.79
C VAL A 113 -3.27 -4.12 -7.32
N GLN A 114 -4.47 -4.00 -6.73
CA GLN A 114 -5.67 -4.71 -7.18
C GLN A 114 -6.14 -4.19 -8.53
N ARG A 115 -5.87 -4.94 -9.58
CA ARG A 115 -6.29 -4.65 -10.96
C ARG A 115 -6.60 -5.95 -11.65
N PRO A 116 -7.89 -6.28 -11.87
CA PRO A 116 -8.25 -7.43 -12.70
C PRO A 116 -7.61 -7.30 -14.09
N LEU A 117 -6.90 -8.33 -14.50
CA LEU A 117 -6.12 -8.39 -15.74
C LEU A 117 -6.27 -9.77 -16.37
N GLU A 118 -6.71 -9.81 -17.61
CA GLU A 118 -6.56 -10.97 -18.48
C GLU A 118 -5.12 -10.98 -19.04
N VAL A 119 -4.28 -11.87 -18.51
CA VAL A 119 -2.88 -11.99 -18.93
C VAL A 119 -2.80 -12.78 -20.24
N SER A 120 -3.64 -13.80 -20.37
CA SER A 120 -3.78 -14.64 -21.57
C SER A 120 -5.14 -15.37 -21.49
N PRO A 121 -5.58 -16.06 -22.56
CA PRO A 121 -6.80 -16.88 -22.54
C PRO A 121 -6.83 -17.98 -21.45
N LEU A 122 -5.68 -18.27 -20.83
CA LEU A 122 -5.55 -19.31 -19.80
C LEU A 122 -5.20 -18.74 -18.42
N VAL A 123 -4.93 -17.42 -18.30
CA VAL A 123 -4.44 -16.80 -17.07
C VAL A 123 -5.11 -15.46 -16.82
N GLU A 124 -5.76 -15.36 -15.70
CA GLU A 124 -6.24 -14.10 -15.13
C GLU A 124 -5.45 -13.74 -13.87
N ALA A 125 -5.37 -12.46 -13.52
CA ALA A 125 -4.69 -12.00 -12.31
C ALA A 125 -5.33 -10.76 -11.71
N GLY A 126 -5.01 -10.46 -10.46
CA GLY A 126 -5.26 -9.16 -9.85
C GLY A 126 -6.69 -8.89 -9.40
N SER A 127 -7.60 -9.84 -9.47
CA SER A 127 -8.97 -9.72 -8.93
C SER A 127 -8.95 -9.65 -7.39
N VAL A 128 -8.06 -10.40 -6.74
CA VAL A 128 -7.77 -10.34 -5.30
C VAL A 128 -6.36 -9.80 -5.11
N ALA A 129 -6.16 -8.94 -4.12
CA ALA A 129 -4.85 -8.45 -3.71
C ALA A 129 -4.64 -8.65 -2.21
N ALA A 130 -3.39 -8.79 -1.80
CA ALA A 130 -3.02 -8.88 -0.39
C ALA A 130 -1.87 -7.93 -0.07
N ALA A 131 -1.83 -7.48 1.18
CA ALA A 131 -0.69 -6.78 1.75
C ALA A 131 -0.36 -7.37 3.12
N LEU A 132 0.92 -7.49 3.41
CA LEU A 132 1.41 -7.91 4.72
C LEU A 132 2.41 -6.90 5.27
N LEU A 133 2.44 -6.78 6.59
CA LEU A 133 3.39 -5.99 7.36
C LEU A 133 4.30 -6.97 8.11
N THR A 134 5.61 -6.78 7.96
CA THR A 134 6.60 -7.59 8.69
C THR A 134 6.91 -7.01 10.07
N GLU A 135 7.58 -7.78 10.92
CA GLU A 135 8.11 -7.30 12.20
C GLU A 135 9.15 -6.18 12.01
N ALA A 136 9.86 -6.16 10.89
CA ALA A 136 10.78 -5.08 10.53
C ALA A 136 10.07 -3.78 10.10
N GLY A 137 8.73 -3.79 9.93
CA GLY A 137 7.93 -2.64 9.55
C GLY A 137 7.79 -2.44 8.04
N ASN A 138 8.27 -3.39 7.22
CA ASN A 138 8.15 -3.35 5.77
C ASN A 138 6.79 -3.90 5.31
N VAL A 139 6.29 -3.36 4.19
CA VAL A 139 5.03 -3.79 3.57
C VAL A 139 5.33 -4.47 2.26
N TYR A 140 4.81 -5.68 2.09
CA TYR A 140 4.85 -6.44 0.85
C TYR A 140 3.44 -6.66 0.32
N VAL A 141 3.28 -6.60 -1.00
CA VAL A 141 1.98 -6.76 -1.68
C VAL A 141 2.06 -7.88 -2.71
N GLY A 142 0.92 -8.47 -3.00
CA GLY A 142 0.79 -9.48 -4.03
C GLY A 142 -0.63 -9.51 -4.58
N VAL A 143 -0.80 -10.10 -5.77
CA VAL A 143 -2.10 -10.33 -6.39
C VAL A 143 -2.31 -11.80 -6.64
N CYS A 144 -3.57 -12.23 -6.77
CA CYS A 144 -3.87 -13.59 -7.20
C CYS A 144 -3.47 -13.77 -8.66
N ILE A 145 -3.10 -15.00 -8.98
CA ILE A 145 -2.89 -15.49 -10.35
C ILE A 145 -3.78 -16.71 -10.51
N ASP A 146 -4.77 -16.61 -11.38
CA ASP A 146 -5.76 -17.66 -11.63
C ASP A 146 -5.45 -18.29 -13.00
N THR A 147 -5.36 -19.61 -13.02
CA THR A 147 -4.99 -20.36 -14.21
C THR A 147 -6.09 -21.34 -14.56
N ALA A 148 -6.17 -21.76 -15.82
CA ALA A 148 -7.10 -22.79 -16.28
C ALA A 148 -6.87 -24.18 -15.65
N CYS A 149 -5.82 -24.33 -14.85
CA CYS A 149 -5.47 -25.52 -14.09
C CYS A 149 -5.12 -25.16 -12.64
N SER A 150 -4.72 -26.16 -11.84
CA SER A 150 -4.44 -26.01 -10.40
C SER A 150 -3.11 -25.27 -10.04
N LEU A 151 -2.44 -24.62 -11.00
CA LEU A 151 -1.17 -23.91 -10.76
C LEU A 151 -1.36 -22.50 -10.20
N GLY A 152 -2.59 -22.02 -10.05
CA GLY A 152 -2.91 -20.71 -9.53
C GLY A 152 -2.36 -20.43 -8.13
N MET A 153 -2.17 -19.13 -7.84
CA MET A 153 -1.58 -18.68 -6.59
C MET A 153 -2.41 -17.55 -5.97
N CYS A 154 -2.80 -17.72 -4.70
CA CYS A 154 -3.51 -16.66 -3.96
C CYS A 154 -2.64 -15.43 -3.75
N ALA A 155 -3.26 -14.27 -3.63
CA ALA A 155 -2.61 -12.99 -3.42
C ALA A 155 -1.69 -12.96 -2.18
N GLU A 156 -2.09 -13.61 -1.08
CA GLU A 156 -1.27 -13.71 0.13
C GLU A 156 0.03 -14.47 -0.13
N ARG A 157 -0.01 -15.57 -0.89
CA ARG A 157 1.20 -16.33 -1.24
C ARG A 157 2.14 -15.51 -2.14
N SER A 158 1.60 -14.69 -3.03
CA SER A 158 2.37 -13.76 -3.85
C SER A 158 3.07 -12.70 -2.99
N ALA A 159 2.36 -12.12 -2.01
CA ALA A 159 2.95 -11.16 -1.07
C ALA A 159 4.03 -11.81 -0.18
N ILE A 160 3.79 -13.04 0.28
CA ILE A 160 4.75 -13.83 1.06
C ILE A 160 6.00 -14.13 0.21
N ALA A 161 5.84 -14.52 -1.05
CA ALA A 161 6.97 -14.75 -1.94
C ALA A 161 7.82 -13.50 -2.13
N ALA A 162 7.20 -12.31 -2.26
CA ALA A 162 7.90 -11.04 -2.32
C ALA A 162 8.69 -10.76 -1.03
N MET A 163 8.07 -10.98 0.13
CA MET A 163 8.72 -10.83 1.45
C MET A 163 9.95 -11.75 1.58
N VAL A 164 9.79 -13.04 1.29
CA VAL A 164 10.87 -14.03 1.39
C VAL A 164 12.00 -13.71 0.40
N THR A 165 11.67 -13.25 -0.81
CA THR A 165 12.65 -12.80 -1.81
C THR A 165 13.48 -11.61 -1.29
N ALA A 166 12.88 -10.75 -0.47
CA ALA A 166 13.56 -9.64 0.17
C ALA A 166 14.35 -10.03 1.45
N GLY A 167 14.36 -11.32 1.82
CA GLY A 167 15.13 -11.84 2.96
C GLY A 167 14.38 -11.75 4.30
N GLU A 168 13.08 -11.51 4.30
CA GLU A 168 12.26 -11.49 5.51
C GLU A 168 11.33 -12.71 5.59
N SER A 169 10.95 -13.11 6.81
CA SER A 169 10.07 -14.27 7.04
C SER A 169 9.01 -14.06 8.12
N ARG A 170 9.06 -12.96 8.88
CA ARG A 170 8.21 -12.74 10.04
C ARG A 170 7.09 -11.75 9.74
N ILE A 171 5.88 -12.28 9.61
CA ILE A 171 4.66 -11.49 9.38
C ILE A 171 4.10 -11.04 10.71
N ARG A 172 3.75 -9.76 10.83
CA ARG A 172 3.01 -9.19 11.96
C ARG A 172 1.53 -9.07 11.67
N ARG A 173 1.17 -8.59 10.47
CA ARG A 173 -0.23 -8.34 10.03
C ARG A 173 -0.40 -8.68 8.57
N ILE A 174 -1.59 -9.13 8.19
CA ILE A 174 -1.95 -9.40 6.80
C ILE A 174 -3.41 -9.06 6.52
N VAL A 175 -3.68 -8.56 5.31
CA VAL A 175 -5.01 -8.37 4.76
C VAL A 175 -5.07 -8.90 3.34
N ALA A 176 -6.15 -9.59 2.98
CA ALA A 176 -6.55 -9.86 1.62
C ALA A 176 -7.78 -9.01 1.27
N VAL A 177 -7.81 -8.42 0.07
CA VAL A 177 -8.92 -7.60 -0.43
C VAL A 177 -9.56 -8.32 -1.60
N MET A 178 -10.84 -8.64 -1.44
CA MET A 178 -11.67 -9.37 -2.39
C MET A 178 -12.11 -8.49 -3.57
N PRO A 179 -12.64 -9.05 -4.66
CA PRO A 179 -13.04 -8.29 -5.85
C PRO A 179 -14.08 -7.19 -5.56
N ASP A 180 -14.91 -7.36 -4.54
CA ASP A 180 -15.90 -6.38 -4.08
C ASP A 180 -15.30 -5.27 -3.20
N GLY A 181 -13.98 -5.28 -2.98
CA GLY A 181 -13.27 -4.33 -2.13
C GLY A 181 -13.31 -4.64 -0.64
N ARG A 182 -13.99 -5.70 -0.18
CA ARG A 182 -14.01 -6.06 1.24
C ARG A 182 -12.75 -6.80 1.64
N ALA A 183 -12.36 -6.67 2.91
CA ALA A 183 -11.37 -7.58 3.46
C ALA A 183 -11.95 -9.00 3.53
N GLY A 184 -11.14 -9.98 3.16
CA GLY A 184 -11.53 -11.38 3.11
C GLY A 184 -10.59 -12.27 3.89
N MET A 185 -11.13 -13.42 4.29
CA MET A 185 -10.37 -14.43 5.03
C MET A 185 -9.44 -15.19 4.09
N SER A 186 -8.18 -15.36 4.50
CA SER A 186 -7.19 -16.19 3.79
C SER A 186 -7.66 -17.65 3.68
N CYS A 187 -7.42 -18.28 2.55
CA CYS A 187 -7.73 -19.69 2.33
C CYS A 187 -6.84 -20.62 3.18
N GLY A 188 -7.21 -21.90 3.27
CA GLY A 188 -6.46 -22.90 4.06
C GLY A 188 -5.00 -23.03 3.65
N ALA A 189 -4.70 -23.00 2.33
CA ALA A 189 -3.33 -23.10 1.83
C ALA A 189 -2.47 -21.86 2.22
N CYS A 190 -3.08 -20.67 2.26
CA CYS A 190 -2.37 -19.46 2.71
C CYS A 190 -2.10 -19.48 4.20
N ARG A 191 -3.09 -19.94 5.01
CA ARG A 191 -2.91 -20.08 6.46
C ARG A 191 -1.84 -21.12 6.79
N GLU A 192 -1.84 -22.25 6.10
CA GLU A 192 -0.85 -23.30 6.27
C GLU A 192 0.57 -22.79 5.96
N LEU A 193 0.74 -22.06 4.84
CA LEU A 193 2.03 -21.46 4.50
C LEU A 193 2.49 -20.46 5.58
N MET A 194 1.62 -19.57 6.03
CA MET A 194 1.96 -18.58 7.07
C MET A 194 2.39 -19.26 8.37
N MET A 195 1.70 -20.33 8.80
CA MET A 195 2.07 -21.10 10.00
C MET A 195 3.46 -21.72 9.92
N GLN A 196 3.95 -22.04 8.72
CA GLN A 196 5.26 -22.66 8.52
C GLN A 196 6.43 -21.66 8.45
N LEU A 197 6.16 -20.35 8.36
CA LEU A 197 7.22 -19.34 8.17
C LEU A 197 8.02 -19.03 9.43
N ASP A 198 7.37 -19.04 10.60
CA ASP A 198 7.97 -18.61 11.86
C ASP A 198 7.29 -19.29 13.06
N PRO A 199 8.02 -19.68 14.10
CA PRO A 199 7.42 -20.27 15.32
C PRO A 199 6.37 -19.38 15.99
N ALA A 200 6.47 -18.05 15.84
CA ALA A 200 5.49 -17.11 16.38
C ALA A 200 4.34 -16.80 15.41
N ALA A 201 4.23 -17.51 14.27
CA ALA A 201 3.21 -17.26 13.25
C ALA A 201 1.76 -17.29 13.75
N ARG A 202 1.49 -18.02 14.87
CA ARG A 202 0.19 -18.01 15.54
C ARG A 202 -0.29 -16.63 15.95
N GLU A 203 0.63 -15.70 16.20
CA GLU A 203 0.36 -14.34 16.66
C GLU A 203 0.08 -13.37 15.50
N VAL A 204 0.25 -13.79 14.24
CA VAL A 204 -0.07 -12.97 13.06
C VAL A 204 -1.51 -12.51 13.11
N GLU A 205 -1.72 -11.20 13.06
CA GLU A 205 -3.05 -10.60 12.99
C GLU A 205 -3.56 -10.62 11.54
N VAL A 206 -4.73 -11.20 11.33
CA VAL A 206 -5.42 -11.28 10.04
C VAL A 206 -6.64 -10.37 10.08
N LEU A 207 -6.74 -9.39 9.15
CA LEU A 207 -7.92 -8.53 9.04
C LEU A 207 -9.05 -9.29 8.36
N LEU A 208 -10.17 -9.42 9.06
CA LEU A 208 -11.37 -10.12 8.57
C LEU A 208 -12.43 -9.17 8.02
N ASP A 209 -12.48 -7.96 8.54
CA ASP A 209 -13.40 -6.92 8.09
C ASP A 209 -12.75 -5.55 8.28
N TYR A 210 -12.74 -4.76 7.21
CA TYR A 210 -12.03 -3.48 7.19
C TYR A 210 -12.79 -2.38 7.93
N GLU A 211 -14.10 -2.32 7.77
CA GLU A 211 -14.93 -1.24 8.33
C GLU A 211 -15.00 -1.34 9.86
N SER A 212 -15.29 -2.54 10.37
CA SER A 212 -15.36 -2.80 11.82
C SER A 212 -14.00 -3.05 12.47
N ARG A 213 -12.92 -3.11 11.71
CA ARG A 213 -11.56 -3.46 12.17
C ARG A 213 -11.50 -4.83 12.86
N ARG A 214 -12.39 -5.73 12.50
CA ARG A 214 -12.41 -7.06 13.06
C ARG A 214 -11.20 -7.86 12.58
N THR A 215 -10.44 -8.37 13.53
CA THR A 215 -9.26 -9.20 13.31
C THR A 215 -9.40 -10.55 13.98
N ALA A 216 -8.56 -11.50 13.57
CA ALA A 216 -8.31 -12.74 14.29
C ALA A 216 -6.80 -13.03 14.28
N ARG A 217 -6.32 -13.79 15.26
CA ARG A 217 -4.97 -14.34 15.21
C ARG A 217 -4.95 -15.58 14.31
N LEU A 218 -3.84 -15.77 13.60
CA LEU A 218 -3.69 -16.93 12.71
C LEU A 218 -3.88 -18.25 13.47
N GLY A 219 -3.40 -18.33 14.71
CA GLY A 219 -3.58 -19.49 15.57
C GLY A 219 -5.06 -19.84 15.86
N GLU A 220 -5.95 -18.84 15.90
CA GLU A 220 -7.40 -19.05 16.05
C GLU A 220 -8.03 -19.61 14.77
N LEU A 221 -7.44 -19.26 13.60
CA LEU A 221 -7.90 -19.71 12.29
C LEU A 221 -7.34 -21.08 11.89
N VAL A 222 -6.36 -21.61 12.65
CA VAL A 222 -5.73 -22.93 12.45
C VAL A 222 -5.64 -23.67 13.80
N PRO A 223 -6.77 -24.02 14.39
CA PRO A 223 -6.77 -24.77 15.66
C PRO A 223 -6.20 -26.17 15.47
N GLY A 224 -5.40 -26.65 16.44
CA GLY A 224 -4.85 -28.00 16.41
C GLY A 224 -3.93 -28.27 15.22
N TRP A 225 -3.08 -27.32 14.88
CA TRP A 225 -2.18 -27.46 13.74
C TRP A 225 -1.23 -28.65 13.88
N TRP A 226 -1.13 -29.44 12.83
CA TRP A 226 -0.43 -30.73 12.83
C TRP A 226 1.07 -30.65 13.12
N ALA A 227 1.70 -29.50 12.85
CA ALA A 227 3.15 -29.32 13.02
C ALA A 227 3.56 -28.53 14.28
N ASP A 228 2.63 -28.27 15.21
CA ASP A 228 2.92 -27.51 16.44
C ASP A 228 4.17 -28.02 17.19
N ALA A 229 4.30 -29.34 17.33
CA ALA A 229 5.43 -29.94 18.01
C ALA A 229 6.78 -29.71 17.29
N ARG A 230 6.75 -29.48 15.98
CA ARG A 230 7.96 -29.23 15.15
C ARG A 230 8.41 -27.79 15.19
N MET A 231 7.53 -26.87 15.57
CA MET A 231 7.81 -25.42 15.66
C MET A 231 8.08 -24.98 17.10
N ALA A 232 8.04 -25.90 18.06
CA ALA A 232 8.38 -25.60 19.45
C ALA A 232 9.87 -25.24 19.58
N PRO A 233 10.24 -24.25 20.43
CA PRO A 233 11.64 -23.92 20.66
C PRO A 233 12.40 -25.17 21.20
N GLY A 234 13.43 -25.60 20.47
CA GLY A 234 14.26 -26.74 20.84
C GLY A 234 13.83 -28.11 20.28
N ALA A 235 12.89 -28.13 19.32
CA ALA A 235 12.51 -29.36 18.60
C ALA A 235 13.56 -29.74 17.54
#